data_52418ac004d571f9a539838b96eafd42
#
_entry.id   52418ac004d571f9a539838b96eafd42
#
_cell.length_a   1.000
_cell.length_b   1.000
_cell.length_c   1.000
_cell.angle_alpha   90.00
_cell.angle_beta   90.00
_cell.angle_gamma   90.00
#
_symmetry.space_group_name_H-M   'P 1'
#
loop_
_entity.id
_entity.type
_entity.pdbx_description
1 polymer ?
#
loop_
_entity_poly.entity_id
_entity_poly.type
_entity_poly.pdbx_seq_one_letter_code
_entity_poly.pdbx_strand_id
1 'polypeptide(L)'
;MKQTLIATLALGFALVLGDLALAQTTDPLPSWNDGKAKQSIINFVTKVTEQGSPDFVPADKRIATFDNDGTLWVEQPMYTQLFFALDRVKELAPQHPQWKTQEPFASLLKGDVKGALAGGMKSVSEIVMVTHAGMTTEEFEKIVRDWTATAKHPVAKRPYTEMVYQPMLELLAYLRAKDFKTFIVSGGGIEFMRPWTEKVYGIPPEQVVGSSIKTKFEMQDGKAVLVRLPELNFNDDKDGKPIGINQHIGRRPIAAFGNSDGDLQMLQYATTGQGPGFALYVHHTDAKRE
;
A
#
# COMPACT_ATOMS: atom_id res chain seq x y z
N MET A 1 -9.80 33.10 -88.27
CA MET A 1 -9.63 31.77 -87.66
C MET A 1 -9.58 31.96 -86.15
N LYS A 2 -10.67 31.75 -85.47
CA LYS A 2 -10.78 31.82 -83.96
C LYS A 2 -10.93 30.43 -83.45
N GLN A 3 -9.93 29.93 -82.71
CA GLN A 3 -10.03 28.68 -81.99
C GLN A 3 -10.63 28.93 -80.60
N THR A 4 -11.72 28.26 -80.36
CA THR A 4 -12.46 28.28 -79.07
C THR A 4 -11.92 27.15 -78.18
N LEU A 5 -11.35 27.51 -77.03
CA LEU A 5 -10.89 26.56 -76.01
C LEU A 5 -12.05 26.23 -75.08
N ILE A 6 -12.44 24.95 -75.04
CA ILE A 6 -13.44 24.42 -74.08
C ILE A 6 -12.67 23.93 -72.85
N ALA A 7 -12.88 24.56 -71.72
CA ALA A 7 -12.35 24.13 -70.44
C ALA A 7 -13.37 23.21 -69.76
N THR A 8 -13.02 21.94 -69.58
CA THR A 8 -13.83 20.94 -68.83
C THR A 8 -13.48 21.04 -67.35
N LEU A 9 -14.43 21.42 -66.54
CA LEU A 9 -14.31 21.49 -65.07
C LEU A 9 -14.64 20.09 -64.52
N ALA A 10 -13.67 19.35 -64.02
CA ALA A 10 -13.86 18.09 -63.31
C ALA A 10 -14.02 18.41 -61.81
N LEU A 11 -15.24 18.21 -61.29
CA LEU A 11 -15.57 18.33 -59.88
C LEU A 11 -15.15 17.02 -59.18
N GLY A 12 -14.00 17.04 -58.48
CA GLY A 12 -13.55 15.93 -57.65
C GLY A 12 -14.30 15.94 -56.32
N PHE A 13 -15.16 14.93 -56.10
CA PHE A 13 -15.81 14.66 -54.81
C PHE A 13 -14.83 13.86 -53.97
N ALA A 14 -14.12 14.50 -53.04
CA ALA A 14 -13.28 13.82 -52.06
C ALA A 14 -14.20 13.28 -50.96
N LEU A 15 -14.44 11.98 -50.97
CA LEU A 15 -15.01 11.25 -49.82
C LEU A 15 -13.98 11.25 -48.69
N VAL A 16 -14.21 12.07 -47.69
CA VAL A 16 -13.51 11.96 -46.39
C VAL A 16 -14.13 10.80 -45.63
N LEU A 17 -13.55 9.63 -45.75
CA LEU A 17 -13.78 8.50 -44.86
C LEU A 17 -13.12 8.87 -43.52
N GLY A 18 -13.89 9.40 -42.61
CA GLY A 18 -13.46 9.54 -41.21
C GLY A 18 -13.28 8.14 -40.64
N ASP A 19 -12.05 7.74 -40.42
CA ASP A 19 -11.71 6.58 -39.56
C ASP A 19 -12.23 6.91 -38.15
N LEU A 20 -13.42 6.43 -37.81
CA LEU A 20 -13.85 6.22 -36.45
C LEU A 20 -12.96 5.10 -35.90
N ALA A 21 -11.77 5.47 -35.42
CA ALA A 21 -10.99 4.62 -34.55
C ALA A 21 -11.87 4.35 -33.32
N LEU A 22 -12.57 3.21 -33.30
CA LEU A 22 -13.10 2.65 -32.08
C LEU A 22 -11.92 2.49 -31.14
N ALA A 23 -11.81 3.40 -30.18
CA ALA A 23 -10.87 3.25 -29.08
C ALA A 23 -11.22 1.90 -28.42
N GLN A 24 -10.42 0.88 -28.73
CA GLN A 24 -10.47 -0.38 -28.00
C GLN A 24 -10.28 -0.01 -26.53
N THR A 25 -11.33 -0.10 -25.74
CA THR A 25 -11.22 0.06 -24.30
C THR A 25 -10.34 -1.08 -23.81
N THR A 26 -9.05 -0.78 -23.61
CA THR A 26 -8.12 -1.76 -23.06
C THR A 26 -8.64 -2.15 -21.68
N ASP A 27 -8.66 -3.47 -21.43
CA ASP A 27 -9.04 -4.01 -20.12
C ASP A 27 -8.22 -3.31 -19.02
N PRO A 28 -8.86 -2.62 -18.07
CA PRO A 28 -8.11 -1.90 -17.03
C PRO A 28 -7.47 -2.82 -15.99
N LEU A 29 -7.85 -4.10 -15.96
CA LEU A 29 -7.43 -5.08 -14.95
C LEU A 29 -7.00 -6.41 -15.64
N PRO A 30 -5.98 -6.40 -16.52
CA PRO A 30 -5.63 -7.52 -17.37
C PRO A 30 -5.12 -8.76 -16.61
N SER A 31 -4.52 -8.58 -15.41
CA SER A 31 -4.07 -9.70 -14.57
C SER A 31 -5.15 -10.27 -13.66
N TRP A 32 -6.34 -9.66 -13.63
CA TRP A 32 -7.49 -10.22 -12.92
C TRP A 32 -8.18 -11.27 -13.75
N ASN A 33 -8.51 -12.40 -13.14
CA ASN A 33 -9.34 -13.41 -13.80
C ASN A 33 -10.71 -12.81 -14.14
N ASP A 34 -11.22 -13.14 -15.34
CA ASP A 34 -12.59 -12.76 -15.70
C ASP A 34 -13.57 -13.45 -14.77
N GLY A 35 -14.41 -12.65 -14.11
CA GLY A 35 -15.37 -13.16 -13.14
C GLY A 35 -16.03 -12.08 -12.28
N LYS A 36 -16.74 -12.51 -11.26
CA LYS A 36 -17.56 -11.62 -10.42
C LYS A 36 -16.72 -10.54 -9.72
N ALA A 37 -15.53 -10.86 -9.22
CA ALA A 37 -14.69 -9.91 -8.50
C ALA A 37 -14.26 -8.75 -9.41
N LYS A 38 -13.66 -9.05 -10.58
CA LYS A 38 -13.26 -8.05 -11.57
C LYS A 38 -14.46 -7.19 -12.02
N GLN A 39 -15.58 -7.85 -12.35
CA GLN A 39 -16.78 -7.16 -12.79
C GLN A 39 -17.37 -6.26 -11.70
N SER A 40 -17.34 -6.67 -10.43
CA SER A 40 -17.83 -5.87 -9.31
C SER A 40 -16.98 -4.61 -9.11
N ILE A 41 -15.65 -4.70 -9.24
CA ILE A 41 -14.75 -3.55 -9.19
C ILE A 41 -15.10 -2.56 -10.31
N ILE A 42 -15.16 -3.04 -11.58
CA ILE A 42 -15.41 -2.19 -12.75
C ILE A 42 -16.80 -1.53 -12.62
N ASN A 43 -17.81 -2.29 -12.24
CA ASN A 43 -19.18 -1.78 -12.06
C ASN A 43 -19.26 -0.71 -10.96
N PHE A 44 -18.62 -0.95 -9.81
CA PHE A 44 -18.57 0.02 -8.72
C PHE A 44 -17.89 1.31 -9.19
N VAL A 45 -16.69 1.21 -9.76
CA VAL A 45 -15.93 2.37 -10.22
C VAL A 45 -16.70 3.15 -11.28
N THR A 46 -17.32 2.47 -12.26
CA THR A 46 -18.15 3.11 -13.27
C THR A 46 -19.29 3.90 -12.64
N LYS A 47 -20.08 3.26 -11.76
CA LYS A 47 -21.22 3.91 -11.10
C LYS A 47 -20.86 5.17 -10.33
N VAL A 48 -19.73 5.14 -9.59
CA VAL A 48 -19.34 6.29 -8.75
C VAL A 48 -18.61 7.38 -9.54
N THR A 49 -18.20 7.11 -10.78
CA THR A 49 -17.47 8.10 -11.62
C THR A 49 -18.28 8.66 -12.78
N GLU A 50 -19.35 7.98 -13.19
CA GLU A 50 -20.21 8.41 -14.30
C GLU A 50 -21.12 9.57 -13.87
N GLN A 51 -21.00 10.71 -14.55
CA GLN A 51 -21.87 11.87 -14.31
C GLN A 51 -23.33 11.51 -14.63
N GLY A 52 -24.24 11.86 -13.72
CA GLY A 52 -25.66 11.51 -13.85
C GLY A 52 -26.05 10.16 -13.26
N SER A 53 -25.08 9.34 -12.83
CA SER A 53 -25.36 8.17 -12.01
C SER A 53 -25.94 8.57 -10.65
N PRO A 54 -26.95 7.87 -10.11
CA PRO A 54 -27.44 8.12 -8.75
C PRO A 54 -26.38 7.88 -7.67
N ASP A 55 -25.34 7.07 -7.99
CA ASP A 55 -24.23 6.75 -7.11
C ASP A 55 -22.97 7.63 -7.36
N PHE A 56 -23.09 8.68 -8.19
CA PHE A 56 -21.97 9.55 -8.53
C PHE A 56 -21.32 10.18 -7.29
N VAL A 57 -20.01 10.08 -7.20
CA VAL A 57 -19.20 10.68 -6.15
C VAL A 57 -18.20 11.67 -6.77
N PRO A 58 -18.17 12.95 -6.34
CA PRO A 58 -17.18 13.91 -6.82
C PRO A 58 -15.73 13.45 -6.59
N ALA A 59 -14.81 13.79 -7.49
CA ALA A 59 -13.42 13.32 -7.48
C ALA A 59 -12.68 13.59 -6.16
N ASP A 60 -12.93 14.75 -5.53
CA ASP A 60 -12.32 15.11 -4.24
C ASP A 60 -12.77 14.22 -3.07
N LYS A 61 -13.85 13.45 -3.24
CA LYS A 61 -14.43 12.52 -2.25
C LYS A 61 -14.14 11.05 -2.55
N ARG A 62 -13.51 10.73 -3.69
CA ARG A 62 -13.17 9.35 -4.05
C ARG A 62 -11.93 8.89 -3.30
N ILE A 63 -12.12 8.24 -2.16
CA ILE A 63 -11.07 7.69 -1.31
C ILE A 63 -11.14 6.16 -1.35
N ALA A 64 -10.00 5.53 -1.60
CA ALA A 64 -9.80 4.09 -1.51
C ALA A 64 -8.67 3.78 -0.52
N THR A 65 -8.91 2.84 0.40
CA THR A 65 -7.95 2.40 1.42
C THR A 65 -7.56 0.96 1.21
N PHE A 66 -6.29 0.66 1.41
CA PHE A 66 -5.70 -0.66 1.22
C PHE A 66 -4.93 -1.05 2.46
N ASP A 67 -5.11 -2.26 2.94
CA ASP A 67 -4.10 -2.88 3.77
C ASP A 67 -2.83 -3.16 2.94
N ASN A 68 -1.71 -3.43 3.59
CA ASN A 68 -0.42 -3.64 2.94
C ASN A 68 -0.06 -5.13 2.88
N ASP A 69 0.23 -5.74 4.04
CA ASP A 69 0.72 -7.10 4.14
C ASP A 69 -0.40 -8.10 3.78
N GLY A 70 -0.16 -8.98 2.81
CA GLY A 70 -1.16 -9.90 2.27
C GLY A 70 -2.21 -9.27 1.33
N THR A 71 -2.23 -7.93 1.20
CA THR A 71 -3.15 -7.20 0.30
C THR A 71 -2.42 -6.59 -0.89
N LEU A 72 -1.36 -5.83 -0.67
CA LEU A 72 -0.55 -5.20 -1.74
C LEU A 72 0.73 -5.96 -2.02
N TRP A 73 1.34 -6.56 -1.01
CA TRP A 73 2.53 -7.40 -1.12
C TRP A 73 2.46 -8.62 -0.20
N VAL A 74 3.48 -9.49 -0.33
CA VAL A 74 3.62 -10.74 0.42
C VAL A 74 3.67 -10.54 1.94
N GLU A 75 3.02 -11.45 2.68
CA GLU A 75 3.09 -11.52 4.14
C GLU A 75 3.66 -12.84 4.67
N GLN A 76 3.79 -13.86 3.81
CA GLN A 76 4.30 -15.17 4.19
C GLN A 76 5.81 -15.30 3.88
N PRO A 77 6.58 -16.09 4.65
CA PRO A 77 6.14 -16.89 5.81
C PRO A 77 5.99 -16.07 7.10
N MET A 78 6.23 -14.77 7.04
CA MET A 78 6.13 -13.82 8.16
C MET A 78 6.17 -12.39 7.61
N TYR A 79 5.56 -11.44 8.31
CA TYR A 79 5.53 -10.02 7.93
C TYR A 79 6.93 -9.47 7.61
N THR A 80 7.05 -8.74 6.50
CA THR A 80 8.31 -8.18 6.04
C THR A 80 8.98 -7.27 7.08
N GLN A 81 8.20 -6.47 7.80
CA GLN A 81 8.74 -5.61 8.87
C GLN A 81 9.33 -6.43 10.03
N LEU A 82 8.82 -7.63 10.29
CA LEU A 82 9.43 -8.50 11.31
C LEU A 82 10.79 -9.02 10.85
N PHE A 83 10.96 -9.39 9.58
CA PHE A 83 12.28 -9.71 9.03
C PHE A 83 13.26 -8.53 9.17
N PHE A 84 12.83 -7.31 8.87
CA PHE A 84 13.61 -6.12 9.10
C PHE A 84 14.05 -6.01 10.57
N ALA A 85 13.12 -6.15 11.52
CA ALA A 85 13.43 -6.09 12.94
C ALA A 85 14.42 -7.19 13.38
N LEU A 86 14.28 -8.42 12.87
CA LEU A 86 15.21 -9.52 13.14
C LEU A 86 16.63 -9.23 12.64
N ASP A 87 16.76 -8.68 11.45
CA ASP A 87 18.07 -8.32 10.91
C ASP A 87 18.69 -7.16 11.69
N ARG A 88 17.88 -6.18 12.12
CA ARG A 88 18.33 -5.10 13.00
C ARG A 88 18.82 -5.62 14.36
N VAL A 89 18.15 -6.61 14.96
CA VAL A 89 18.63 -7.25 16.20
C VAL A 89 20.03 -7.83 16.01
N LYS A 90 20.28 -8.54 14.90
CA LYS A 90 21.60 -9.10 14.60
C LYS A 90 22.67 -8.01 14.45
N GLU A 91 22.32 -6.91 13.77
CA GLU A 91 23.21 -5.77 13.55
C GLU A 91 23.56 -5.06 14.88
N LEU A 92 22.59 -4.89 15.77
CA LEU A 92 22.77 -4.21 17.05
C LEU A 92 23.37 -5.11 18.14
N ALA A 93 23.32 -6.43 17.99
CA ALA A 93 23.77 -7.40 19.00
C ALA A 93 25.22 -7.20 19.50
N PRO A 94 26.21 -6.76 18.69
CA PRO A 94 27.57 -6.47 19.19
C PRO A 94 27.61 -5.36 20.26
N GLN A 95 26.64 -4.44 20.23
CA GLN A 95 26.52 -3.33 21.19
C GLN A 95 25.71 -3.72 22.43
N HIS A 96 25.04 -4.89 22.41
CA HIS A 96 24.16 -5.41 23.45
C HIS A 96 24.56 -6.83 23.89
N PRO A 97 25.73 -7.04 24.54
CA PRO A 97 26.21 -8.38 24.88
C PRO A 97 25.25 -9.17 25.78
N GLN A 98 24.41 -8.50 26.56
CA GLN A 98 23.37 -9.09 27.41
C GLN A 98 22.28 -9.83 26.62
N TRP A 99 22.07 -9.49 25.35
CA TRP A 99 21.07 -10.14 24.49
C TRP A 99 21.40 -11.62 24.23
N LYS A 100 22.63 -12.07 24.43
CA LYS A 100 23.00 -13.48 24.32
C LYS A 100 22.28 -14.38 25.32
N THR A 101 21.79 -13.81 26.43
CA THR A 101 21.11 -14.55 27.52
C THR A 101 19.72 -14.00 27.85
N GLN A 102 19.33 -12.89 27.27
CA GLN A 102 18.03 -12.24 27.53
C GLN A 102 17.03 -12.56 26.42
N GLU A 103 15.90 -13.14 26.78
CA GLU A 103 14.77 -13.31 25.82
C GLU A 103 14.08 -11.98 25.57
N PRO A 104 13.55 -11.75 24.34
CA PRO A 104 13.46 -12.67 23.19
C PRO A 104 14.75 -12.71 22.32
N PHE A 105 15.74 -11.89 22.62
CA PHE A 105 16.93 -11.71 21.79
C PHE A 105 17.84 -12.94 21.75
N ALA A 106 17.95 -13.66 22.87
CA ALA A 106 18.78 -14.87 22.95
C ALA A 106 18.31 -15.94 21.96
N SER A 107 17.01 -16.15 21.84
CA SER A 107 16.41 -17.06 20.86
C SER A 107 16.60 -16.54 19.43
N LEU A 108 16.41 -15.26 19.17
CA LEU A 108 16.64 -14.66 17.84
C LEU A 108 18.08 -14.82 17.35
N LEU A 109 19.05 -14.58 18.22
CA LEU A 109 20.47 -14.70 17.87
C LEU A 109 20.89 -16.14 17.59
N LYS A 110 20.15 -17.12 18.12
CA LYS A 110 20.29 -18.55 17.81
C LYS A 110 19.52 -19.00 16.57
N GLY A 111 18.74 -18.09 15.94
CA GLY A 111 17.88 -18.41 14.81
C GLY A 111 16.53 -19.05 15.17
N ASP A 112 16.21 -19.17 16.47
CA ASP A 112 14.93 -19.66 16.94
C ASP A 112 13.87 -18.54 16.99
N VAL A 113 13.33 -18.21 15.83
CA VAL A 113 12.28 -17.19 15.71
C VAL A 113 11.01 -17.59 16.47
N LYS A 114 10.66 -18.87 16.47
CA LYS A 114 9.46 -19.36 17.17
C LYS A 114 9.60 -19.19 18.70
N GLY A 115 10.74 -19.55 19.25
CA GLY A 115 11.06 -19.34 20.66
C GLY A 115 11.04 -17.86 21.04
N ALA A 116 11.65 -17.02 20.22
CA ALA A 116 11.65 -15.57 20.44
C ALA A 116 10.25 -14.96 20.47
N LEU A 117 9.33 -15.46 19.64
CA LEU A 117 7.95 -14.97 19.57
C LEU A 117 7.00 -15.67 20.54
N ALA A 118 7.47 -16.61 21.36
CA ALA A 118 6.63 -17.37 22.29
C ALA A 118 5.93 -16.49 23.34
N GLY A 119 6.50 -15.32 23.67
CA GLY A 119 5.86 -14.32 24.54
C GLY A 119 4.76 -13.48 23.86
N GLY A 120 4.42 -13.79 22.59
CA GLY A 120 3.38 -13.11 21.82
C GLY A 120 3.68 -11.63 21.60
N MET A 121 2.66 -10.78 21.71
CA MET A 121 2.77 -9.33 21.47
C MET A 121 3.81 -8.63 22.35
N LYS A 122 4.08 -9.14 23.55
CA LYS A 122 5.13 -8.58 24.41
C LYS A 122 6.50 -8.71 23.77
N SER A 123 6.85 -9.92 23.30
CA SER A 123 8.14 -10.16 22.62
C SER A 123 8.26 -9.35 21.33
N VAL A 124 7.20 -9.27 20.53
CA VAL A 124 7.15 -8.44 19.31
C VAL A 124 7.40 -6.97 19.65
N SER A 125 6.71 -6.45 20.68
CA SER A 125 6.88 -5.07 21.12
C SER A 125 8.31 -4.78 21.59
N GLU A 126 8.92 -5.67 22.40
CA GLU A 126 10.31 -5.51 22.85
C GLU A 126 11.29 -5.47 21.66
N ILE A 127 11.13 -6.37 20.69
CA ILE A 127 11.96 -6.39 19.48
C ILE A 127 11.79 -5.11 18.67
N VAL A 128 10.54 -4.68 18.43
CA VAL A 128 10.24 -3.47 17.66
C VAL A 128 10.81 -2.25 18.37
N MET A 129 10.62 -2.10 19.68
CA MET A 129 11.06 -0.91 20.40
C MET A 129 12.58 -0.73 20.36
N VAL A 130 13.38 -1.80 20.51
CA VAL A 130 14.85 -1.69 20.45
C VAL A 130 15.40 -1.48 19.04
N THR A 131 14.66 -1.91 18.02
CA THR A 131 15.10 -1.81 16.61
C THR A 131 14.60 -0.55 15.91
N HIS A 132 13.56 0.09 16.44
CA HIS A 132 12.86 1.22 15.80
C HIS A 132 12.98 2.55 16.57
N ALA A 133 13.50 2.55 17.80
CA ALA A 133 13.61 3.73 18.65
C ALA A 133 15.06 4.15 18.93
N GLY A 134 15.24 5.30 19.58
CA GLY A 134 16.55 5.80 19.98
C GLY A 134 17.34 6.52 18.88
N MET A 135 16.69 6.85 17.78
CA MET A 135 17.25 7.56 16.63
C MET A 135 16.25 8.58 16.07
N THR A 136 16.67 9.44 15.17
CA THR A 136 15.78 10.38 14.49
C THR A 136 14.92 9.69 13.45
N THR A 137 13.84 10.34 13.02
CA THR A 137 12.99 9.85 11.93
C THR A 137 13.75 9.70 10.63
N GLU A 138 14.65 10.62 10.32
CA GLU A 138 15.49 10.62 9.13
C GLU A 138 16.52 9.47 9.13
N GLU A 139 17.12 9.21 10.29
CA GLU A 139 18.05 8.07 10.46
C GLU A 139 17.31 6.75 10.26
N PHE A 140 16.12 6.60 10.86
CA PHE A 140 15.31 5.40 10.70
C PHE A 140 14.88 5.21 9.24
N GLU A 141 14.42 6.27 8.59
CA GLU A 141 14.06 6.24 7.17
C GLU A 141 15.23 5.78 6.29
N LYS A 142 16.43 6.28 6.55
CA LYS A 142 17.65 5.83 5.84
C LYS A 142 17.92 4.34 6.06
N ILE A 143 17.83 3.86 7.29
CA ILE A 143 18.03 2.45 7.63
C ILE A 143 17.02 1.56 6.88
N VAL A 144 15.75 1.96 6.83
CA VAL A 144 14.72 1.23 6.10
C VAL A 144 15.01 1.21 4.60
N ARG A 145 15.40 2.35 4.00
CA ARG A 145 15.76 2.42 2.58
C ARG A 145 16.95 1.51 2.25
N ASP A 146 18.00 1.56 3.06
CA ASP A 146 19.19 0.74 2.84
C ASP A 146 18.86 -0.76 2.94
N TRP A 147 18.04 -1.15 3.92
CA TRP A 147 17.59 -2.52 4.08
C TRP A 147 16.71 -2.98 2.91
N THR A 148 15.71 -2.21 2.53
CA THR A 148 14.79 -2.56 1.43
C THR A 148 15.49 -2.63 0.07
N ALA A 149 16.61 -1.94 -0.10
CA ALA A 149 17.41 -1.99 -1.33
C ALA A 149 18.15 -3.33 -1.50
N THR A 150 18.43 -4.05 -0.41
CA THR A 150 19.29 -5.25 -0.43
C THR A 150 18.61 -6.51 0.08
N ALA A 151 17.62 -6.37 0.96
CA ALA A 151 16.93 -7.48 1.60
C ALA A 151 16.10 -8.30 0.60
N LYS A 152 16.15 -9.62 0.78
CA LYS A 152 15.46 -10.56 -0.10
C LYS A 152 14.56 -11.49 0.70
N HIS A 153 13.42 -11.78 0.12
CA HIS A 153 12.48 -12.75 0.66
C HIS A 153 13.17 -14.12 0.90
N PRO A 154 12.99 -14.75 2.07
CA PRO A 154 13.78 -15.93 2.46
C PRO A 154 13.50 -17.17 1.59
N VAL A 155 12.32 -17.28 0.99
CA VAL A 155 11.94 -18.40 0.11
C VAL A 155 12.15 -18.02 -1.35
N ALA A 156 11.53 -16.96 -1.84
CA ALA A 156 11.56 -16.55 -3.24
C ALA A 156 12.93 -15.99 -3.70
N LYS A 157 13.81 -15.58 -2.78
CA LYS A 157 15.13 -14.99 -3.04
C LYS A 157 15.09 -13.71 -3.89
N ARG A 158 13.92 -13.09 -4.02
CA ARG A 158 13.69 -11.82 -4.71
C ARG A 158 13.67 -10.65 -3.71
N PRO A 159 14.01 -9.42 -4.13
CA PRO A 159 13.80 -8.24 -3.29
C PRO A 159 12.36 -8.15 -2.79
N TYR A 160 12.16 -7.75 -1.53
CA TYR A 160 10.80 -7.58 -1.00
C TYR A 160 9.97 -6.58 -1.81
N THR A 161 10.58 -5.52 -2.31
CA THR A 161 9.93 -4.50 -3.16
C THR A 161 9.45 -5.03 -4.52
N GLU A 162 9.86 -6.25 -4.90
CA GLU A 162 9.36 -6.96 -6.09
C GLU A 162 8.32 -8.04 -5.74
N MET A 163 8.07 -8.29 -4.45
CA MET A 163 7.10 -9.28 -3.98
C MET A 163 5.71 -8.66 -3.82
N VAL A 164 5.28 -7.94 -4.85
CA VAL A 164 4.01 -7.21 -4.91
C VAL A 164 3.01 -7.94 -5.81
N TYR A 165 1.73 -7.80 -5.51
CA TYR A 165 0.68 -8.46 -6.29
C TYR A 165 0.34 -7.62 -7.52
N GLN A 166 0.70 -8.12 -8.70
CA GLN A 166 0.43 -7.43 -9.97
C GLN A 166 -1.04 -7.02 -10.15
N PRO A 167 -2.04 -7.87 -9.84
CA PRO A 167 -3.44 -7.46 -9.92
C PRO A 167 -3.75 -6.22 -9.05
N MET A 168 -3.14 -6.09 -7.88
CA MET A 168 -3.36 -4.95 -7.00
C MET A 168 -2.67 -3.68 -7.50
N LEU A 169 -1.50 -3.79 -8.14
CA LEU A 169 -0.87 -2.64 -8.82
C LEU A 169 -1.75 -2.10 -9.96
N GLU A 170 -2.38 -2.99 -10.73
CA GLU A 170 -3.34 -2.62 -11.78
C GLU A 170 -4.57 -1.93 -11.19
N LEU A 171 -5.09 -2.46 -10.09
CA LEU A 171 -6.22 -1.85 -9.38
C LEU A 171 -5.89 -0.45 -8.86
N LEU A 172 -4.72 -0.25 -8.24
CA LEU A 172 -4.23 1.06 -7.82
C LEU A 172 -4.15 2.03 -9.00
N ALA A 173 -3.58 1.59 -10.14
CA ALA A 173 -3.47 2.40 -11.34
C ALA A 173 -4.85 2.76 -11.92
N TYR A 174 -5.76 1.78 -12.00
CA TYR A 174 -7.11 1.97 -12.48
C TYR A 174 -7.90 2.96 -11.62
N LEU A 175 -7.85 2.82 -10.30
CA LEU A 175 -8.53 3.74 -9.38
C LEU A 175 -7.99 5.17 -9.52
N ARG A 176 -6.66 5.35 -9.58
CA ARG A 176 -6.06 6.68 -9.80
C ARG A 176 -6.45 7.29 -11.15
N ALA A 177 -6.52 6.48 -12.22
CA ALA A 177 -7.01 6.94 -13.53
C ALA A 177 -8.49 7.35 -13.52
N LYS A 178 -9.21 7.01 -12.46
CA LYS A 178 -10.60 7.40 -12.18
C LYS A 178 -10.71 8.42 -11.04
N ASP A 179 -9.63 9.17 -10.79
CA ASP A 179 -9.53 10.25 -9.80
C ASP A 179 -9.74 9.79 -8.34
N PHE A 180 -9.47 8.54 -8.02
CA PHE A 180 -9.42 8.12 -6.63
C PHE A 180 -8.07 8.51 -6.00
N LYS A 181 -8.12 8.97 -4.76
CA LYS A 181 -6.96 9.02 -3.88
C LYS A 181 -6.81 7.66 -3.19
N THR A 182 -5.65 7.03 -3.34
CA THR A 182 -5.35 5.70 -2.81
C THR A 182 -4.47 5.82 -1.58
N PHE A 183 -4.88 5.22 -0.47
CA PHE A 183 -4.16 5.26 0.81
C PHE A 183 -3.82 3.86 1.27
N ILE A 184 -2.66 3.70 1.90
CA ILE A 184 -2.37 2.53 2.74
C ILE A 184 -2.92 2.78 4.14
N VAL A 185 -3.56 1.77 4.74
CA VAL A 185 -4.02 1.75 6.13
C VAL A 185 -3.66 0.38 6.72
N SER A 186 -2.57 0.30 7.46
CA SER A 186 -1.92 -0.96 7.84
C SER A 186 -1.57 -1.04 9.32
N GLY A 187 -1.67 -2.22 9.91
CA GLY A 187 -1.12 -2.53 11.22
C GLY A 187 0.41 -2.39 11.30
N GLY A 188 1.09 -2.40 10.16
CA GLY A 188 2.53 -2.16 10.05
C GLY A 188 2.94 -0.73 10.44
N GLY A 189 4.24 -0.54 10.69
CA GLY A 189 4.79 0.75 11.10
C GLY A 189 4.74 1.78 9.97
N ILE A 190 4.11 2.93 10.23
CA ILE A 190 3.95 4.01 9.24
C ILE A 190 5.31 4.46 8.67
N GLU A 191 6.32 4.62 9.51
CA GLU A 191 7.66 5.08 9.11
C GLU A 191 8.52 3.98 8.48
N PHE A 192 8.14 2.70 8.66
CA PHE A 192 8.72 1.60 7.89
C PHE A 192 8.20 1.59 6.45
N MET A 193 6.94 1.94 6.23
CA MET A 193 6.32 1.91 4.91
C MET A 193 6.67 3.13 4.05
N ARG A 194 6.60 4.32 4.59
CA ARG A 194 6.80 5.61 3.88
C ARG A 194 8.04 5.68 2.98
N PRO A 195 9.22 5.15 3.36
CA PRO A 195 10.43 5.28 2.57
C PRO A 195 10.42 4.60 1.19
N TRP A 196 9.49 3.69 0.92
CA TRP A 196 9.49 2.87 -0.29
C TRP A 196 8.14 2.79 -1.03
N THR A 197 7.01 3.14 -0.40
CA THR A 197 5.67 2.96 -0.97
C THR A 197 5.43 3.79 -2.23
N GLU A 198 5.97 5.00 -2.32
CA GLU A 198 5.83 5.84 -3.51
C GLU A 198 6.48 5.19 -4.74
N LYS A 199 7.71 4.68 -4.58
CA LYS A 199 8.44 4.01 -5.65
C LYS A 199 7.77 2.71 -6.08
N VAL A 200 7.18 1.94 -5.15
CA VAL A 200 6.65 0.60 -5.39
C VAL A 200 5.19 0.64 -5.84
N TYR A 201 4.38 1.46 -5.20
CA TYR A 201 2.92 1.51 -5.44
C TYR A 201 2.45 2.80 -6.10
N GLY A 202 3.28 3.83 -6.16
CA GLY A 202 2.86 5.19 -6.50
C GLY A 202 1.98 5.81 -5.42
N ILE A 203 2.14 5.40 -4.16
CA ILE A 203 1.44 5.96 -2.99
C ILE A 203 2.46 6.78 -2.20
N PRO A 204 2.35 8.13 -2.21
CA PRO A 204 3.30 9.00 -1.53
C PRO A 204 3.20 8.90 0.00
N PRO A 205 4.24 9.32 0.75
CA PRO A 205 4.33 9.12 2.20
C PRO A 205 3.18 9.74 3.00
N GLU A 206 2.58 10.84 2.53
CA GLU A 206 1.41 11.46 3.17
C GLU A 206 0.12 10.67 2.97
N GLN A 207 0.10 9.69 2.08
CA GLN A 207 -1.02 8.77 1.87
C GLN A 207 -0.81 7.40 2.55
N VAL A 208 0.13 7.31 3.47
CA VAL A 208 0.39 6.12 4.28
C VAL A 208 -0.08 6.37 5.71
N VAL A 209 -1.01 5.55 6.18
CA VAL A 209 -1.48 5.45 7.56
C VAL A 209 -1.01 4.12 8.12
N GLY A 210 -0.56 4.12 9.37
CA GLY A 210 -0.05 2.90 10.00
C GLY A 210 0.20 3.07 11.49
N SER A 211 0.57 1.98 12.15
CA SER A 211 0.98 2.01 13.55
C SER A 211 2.20 2.90 13.73
N SER A 212 2.28 3.60 14.85
CA SER A 212 3.38 4.53 15.13
C SER A 212 3.89 4.40 16.56
N ILE A 213 5.17 4.72 16.74
CA ILE A 213 5.76 4.95 18.08
C ILE A 213 5.82 6.45 18.36
N LYS A 214 5.92 6.84 19.62
CA LYS A 214 6.02 8.24 20.00
C LYS A 214 7.28 8.88 19.45
N THR A 215 7.18 10.16 19.14
CA THR A 215 8.30 11.01 18.75
C THR A 215 8.39 12.21 19.67
N LYS A 216 9.61 12.74 19.84
CA LYS A 216 9.89 13.94 20.60
C LYS A 216 10.64 14.93 19.70
N PHE A 217 10.19 16.18 19.70
CA PHE A 217 10.93 17.26 19.06
C PHE A 217 12.18 17.60 19.89
N GLU A 218 13.32 17.71 19.22
CA GLU A 218 14.59 18.14 19.79
C GLU A 218 15.35 19.06 18.84
N MET A 219 16.22 19.89 19.40
CA MET A 219 17.26 20.60 18.67
C MET A 219 18.58 19.88 18.85
N GLN A 220 19.13 19.34 17.79
CA GLN A 220 20.44 18.66 17.79
C GLN A 220 21.37 19.39 16.80
N ASP A 221 22.51 19.88 17.28
CA ASP A 221 23.48 20.62 16.47
C ASP A 221 22.87 21.76 15.64
N GLY A 222 21.90 22.49 16.22
CA GLY A 222 21.20 23.59 15.58
C GLY A 222 20.14 23.17 14.55
N LYS A 223 19.83 21.88 14.41
CA LYS A 223 18.79 21.34 13.54
C LYS A 223 17.60 20.83 14.33
N ALA A 224 16.40 21.11 13.86
CA ALA A 224 15.17 20.54 14.39
C ALA A 224 15.02 19.10 13.93
N VAL A 225 14.88 18.15 14.85
CA VAL A 225 14.71 16.72 14.58
C VAL A 225 13.55 16.12 15.38
N LEU A 226 13.01 15.01 14.91
CA LEU A 226 12.08 14.17 15.66
C LEU A 226 12.81 12.89 16.09
N VAL A 227 12.96 12.71 17.40
CA VAL A 227 13.58 11.52 17.99
C VAL A 227 12.50 10.49 18.30
N ARG A 228 12.70 9.26 17.87
CA ARG A 228 11.80 8.12 18.05
C ARG A 228 11.96 7.54 19.44
N LEU A 229 10.87 7.43 20.20
CA LEU A 229 10.85 6.92 21.57
C LEU A 229 10.40 5.45 21.62
N PRO A 230 10.88 4.63 22.58
CA PRO A 230 10.47 3.24 22.71
C PRO A 230 9.10 3.10 23.39
N GLU A 231 8.10 3.75 22.84
CA GLU A 231 6.73 3.76 23.37
C GLU A 231 5.74 3.82 22.20
N LEU A 232 4.73 2.94 22.23
CA LEU A 232 3.65 2.93 21.25
C LEU A 232 2.85 4.24 21.34
N ASN A 233 2.63 4.88 20.20
CA ASN A 233 1.77 6.04 20.05
C ASN A 233 0.37 5.65 19.59
N PHE A 234 0.30 4.86 18.52
CA PHE A 234 -0.96 4.44 17.91
C PHE A 234 -0.81 3.04 17.30
N ASN A 235 -1.83 2.18 17.50
CA ASN A 235 -1.95 0.87 16.85
C ASN A 235 -3.03 0.94 15.76
N ASP A 236 -2.64 0.86 14.49
CA ASP A 236 -3.53 0.95 13.33
C ASP A 236 -4.03 -0.44 12.86
N ASP A 237 -4.42 -1.27 13.81
CA ASP A 237 -4.97 -2.60 13.56
C ASP A 237 -6.42 -2.68 14.07
N LYS A 238 -7.26 -3.45 13.41
CA LYS A 238 -8.69 -3.64 13.75
C LYS A 238 -9.42 -2.32 13.89
N ASP A 239 -9.93 -2.00 15.10
CA ASP A 239 -10.62 -0.74 15.41
C ASP A 239 -9.72 0.48 15.21
N GLY A 240 -8.40 0.31 15.27
CA GLY A 240 -7.43 1.36 14.96
C GLY A 240 -7.55 1.86 13.52
N LYS A 241 -7.78 0.99 12.53
CA LYS A 241 -7.83 1.39 11.12
C LYS A 241 -8.87 2.49 10.82
N PRO A 242 -10.16 2.38 11.19
CA PRO A 242 -11.10 3.50 11.01
C PRO A 242 -10.74 4.75 11.82
N ILE A 243 -10.11 4.61 12.99
CA ILE A 243 -9.62 5.73 13.80
C ILE A 243 -8.47 6.43 13.06
N GLY A 244 -7.48 5.68 12.56
CA GLY A 244 -6.37 6.20 11.76
C GLY A 244 -6.85 6.89 10.48
N ILE A 245 -7.82 6.31 9.77
CA ILE A 245 -8.47 6.94 8.62
C ILE A 245 -9.06 8.30 8.99
N ASN A 246 -9.81 8.38 10.10
CA ASN A 246 -10.38 9.64 10.55
C ASN A 246 -9.32 10.68 10.91
N GLN A 247 -8.25 10.27 11.59
CA GLN A 247 -7.19 11.18 12.06
C GLN A 247 -6.30 11.71 10.91
N HIS A 248 -5.95 10.85 9.94
CA HIS A 248 -4.95 11.16 8.93
C HIS A 248 -5.54 11.50 7.54
N ILE A 249 -6.69 10.93 7.20
CA ILE A 249 -7.35 11.18 5.91
C ILE A 249 -8.48 12.21 6.07
N GLY A 250 -9.19 12.22 7.20
CA GLY A 250 -10.27 13.15 7.52
C GLY A 250 -11.55 12.93 6.69
N ARG A 251 -11.61 11.85 5.91
CA ARG A 251 -12.76 11.47 5.09
C ARG A 251 -12.96 9.96 5.15
N ARG A 252 -14.23 9.53 5.17
CA ARG A 252 -14.58 8.11 5.06
C ARG A 252 -14.26 7.63 3.64
N PRO A 253 -13.54 6.50 3.46
CA PRO A 253 -13.35 5.90 2.14
C PRO A 253 -14.66 5.36 1.59
N ILE A 254 -14.78 5.32 0.26
CA ILE A 254 -15.87 4.65 -0.45
C ILE A 254 -15.44 3.29 -1.01
N ALA A 255 -14.16 2.95 -0.91
CA ALA A 255 -13.64 1.64 -1.25
C ALA A 255 -12.56 1.22 -0.24
N ALA A 256 -12.56 -0.06 0.15
CA ALA A 256 -11.56 -0.63 1.04
C ALA A 256 -11.19 -2.06 0.63
N PHE A 257 -9.90 -2.38 0.78
CA PHE A 257 -9.31 -3.65 0.36
C PHE A 257 -8.43 -4.19 1.48
N GLY A 258 -8.60 -5.46 1.84
CA GLY A 258 -7.88 -6.12 2.91
C GLY A 258 -7.92 -7.62 2.78
N ASN A 259 -7.16 -8.37 3.60
CA ASN A 259 -7.04 -9.82 3.50
C ASN A 259 -7.19 -10.57 4.83
N SER A 260 -7.34 -9.86 5.93
CA SER A 260 -7.33 -10.46 7.26
C SER A 260 -8.46 -9.95 8.17
N ASP A 261 -8.61 -10.58 9.34
CA ASP A 261 -9.53 -10.12 10.39
C ASP A 261 -9.15 -8.73 10.92
N GLY A 262 -7.88 -8.32 10.77
CA GLY A 262 -7.40 -6.99 11.10
C GLY A 262 -8.02 -5.88 10.26
N ASP A 263 -8.60 -6.23 9.10
CA ASP A 263 -9.19 -5.28 8.13
C ASP A 263 -10.70 -5.11 8.28
N LEU A 264 -11.35 -6.00 9.04
CA LEU A 264 -12.81 -6.07 9.10
C LEU A 264 -13.44 -4.69 9.36
N GLN A 265 -12.93 -3.94 10.33
CA GLN A 265 -13.47 -2.64 10.72
C GLN A 265 -13.23 -1.57 9.64
N MET A 266 -12.11 -1.64 8.90
CA MET A 266 -11.87 -0.77 7.75
C MET A 266 -12.86 -1.06 6.61
N LEU A 267 -13.09 -2.34 6.29
CA LEU A 267 -14.05 -2.78 5.28
C LEU A 267 -15.48 -2.36 5.66
N GLN A 268 -15.87 -2.56 6.91
CA GLN A 268 -17.16 -2.09 7.45
C GLN A 268 -17.28 -0.57 7.38
N TYR A 269 -16.21 0.14 7.75
CA TYR A 269 -16.20 1.61 7.73
C TYR A 269 -16.42 2.16 6.32
N ALA A 270 -15.88 1.52 5.29
CA ALA A 270 -16.11 1.92 3.90
C ALA A 270 -17.54 1.63 3.40
N THR A 271 -18.20 0.57 3.92
CA THR A 271 -19.46 0.06 3.34
C THR A 271 -20.72 0.44 4.11
N THR A 272 -20.61 0.85 5.36
CA THR A 272 -21.77 1.17 6.23
C THR A 272 -22.05 2.68 6.35
N GLY A 273 -21.41 3.50 5.49
CA GLY A 273 -21.65 4.95 5.41
C GLY A 273 -22.94 5.30 4.64
N GLN A 274 -23.23 6.61 4.55
CA GLN A 274 -24.24 7.09 3.61
C GLN A 274 -23.63 7.16 2.20
N GLY A 275 -24.34 6.64 1.21
CA GLY A 275 -23.92 6.60 -0.19
C GLY A 275 -23.24 5.29 -0.59
N PRO A 276 -22.65 5.25 -1.80
CA PRO A 276 -22.05 4.03 -2.32
C PRO A 276 -20.79 3.62 -1.53
N GLY A 277 -20.66 2.33 -1.26
CA GLY A 277 -19.51 1.75 -0.59
C GLY A 277 -19.13 0.42 -1.20
N PHE A 278 -17.82 0.12 -1.25
CA PHE A 278 -17.28 -1.11 -1.79
C PHE A 278 -16.20 -1.69 -0.85
N ALA A 279 -16.26 -2.99 -0.63
CA ALA A 279 -15.21 -3.71 0.07
C ALA A 279 -14.84 -4.98 -0.69
N LEU A 280 -13.55 -5.27 -0.74
CA LEU A 280 -13.04 -6.51 -1.31
C LEU A 280 -12.07 -7.17 -0.34
N TYR A 281 -12.35 -8.43 -0.04
CA TYR A 281 -11.47 -9.28 0.75
C TYR A 281 -10.59 -10.10 -0.20
N VAL A 282 -9.28 -9.94 -0.08
CA VAL A 282 -8.28 -10.72 -0.82
C VAL A 282 -8.11 -12.06 -0.12
N HIS A 283 -8.42 -13.14 -0.80
CA HIS A 283 -8.30 -14.50 -0.28
C HIS A 283 -7.28 -15.29 -1.11
N HIS A 284 -6.12 -15.53 -0.52
CA HIS A 284 -5.06 -16.32 -1.13
C HIS A 284 -5.42 -17.81 -1.14
N THR A 285 -5.37 -18.44 -2.30
CA THR A 285 -5.72 -19.87 -2.48
C THR A 285 -4.65 -20.67 -3.20
N ASP A 286 -3.54 -20.03 -3.60
CA ASP A 286 -2.43 -20.66 -4.30
C ASP A 286 -1.26 -20.94 -3.36
N ALA A 287 -1.27 -22.09 -2.71
CA ALA A 287 -0.23 -22.53 -1.78
C ALA A 287 1.19 -22.68 -2.39
N LYS A 288 1.34 -22.54 -3.73
CA LYS A 288 2.67 -22.54 -4.37
C LYS A 288 3.26 -21.14 -4.46
N ARG A 289 2.42 -20.11 -4.51
CA ARG A 289 2.85 -18.71 -4.60
C ARG A 289 2.84 -18.02 -3.25
N GLU A 290 1.87 -18.37 -2.41
CA GLU A 290 1.75 -17.84 -1.06
C GLU A 290 0.90 -18.74 -0.14
#